data_0b19ba0d7dff017d42054ff50e2cdc27
#
_entry.id   0b19ba0d7dff017d42054ff50e2cdc27
#
_cell.length_a   1.000
_cell.length_b   1.000
_cell.length_c   1.000
_cell.angle_alpha   90.00
_cell.angle_beta   90.00
_cell.angle_gamma   90.00
#
_symmetry.space_group_name_H-M   'P 1'
#
loop_
_entity.id
_entity.type
_entity.pdbx_description
1 polymer ?
#
loop_
_entity_poly.entity_id
_entity_poly.type
_entity_poly.pdbx_seq_one_letter_code
_entity_poly.pdbx_strand_id
1 'polypeptide(L)'
;MSDKKLKFIFEIGTIDHLGVKLYSTIPPMIAELISNAWDADAHSVSLYFTEKPTKSIIVKDDGCGMDFDELNEKFLKIGRNRRKATNTDRTAGGRPVLGKKGLGKLSMFGIGKRITISTIKDGRKNTFIMDYDVIKDHSQDNVYEPEIIDFEVFTEENSGTEIKIDNLARQSGFDLPAIRRSILNRFSIFSSDFIVRINDNEDLQIDSNGIITENFQFKWEFPNDFSTEQRSFQELYNFGVNNRITGTIYTSTTPLSKKQQGIVLFSRGKLVQESMSFSERANDNFFQYMAGAFFVDFIDDSFETDNCSTDRKSLAWDSYGNTNLDSLNQLLEKLVSLTQNKWRQSRKEAKKRRIQERGINLEKWIDDLNPAEKPLARKLVDAILENENLSDDAVGNYISYIRDMYGFTGFQDFTAKLDELGVLGNENAIKLLTDWSEIEAKEYAKISMGRIKTIEQFDKYIKENASENKVIQKFLEEFPWLLDPKMEKFEREVTFTNLLKKTFSDEQELESNRRIDFLCTRSSGVVHVIELKRPNIKLTVKQIQQIAEYVEFIKMKCPQSTDKVKGYLISDNMTYEPGAETVREALESKDIYVKSYSDLLAEARLYNNELYNHYTKIEEKKNEHVQK
;
A
#
# COMPACT_ATOMS: atom_id res chain seq x y z
N MET A 1 66.41 -9.44 -43.70
CA MET A 1 64.96 -9.27 -43.45
C MET A 1 64.82 -8.49 -42.16
N SER A 2 64.33 -7.23 -42.21
CA SER A 2 64.19 -6.38 -41.04
C SER A 2 63.16 -6.97 -40.08
N ASP A 3 63.53 -7.17 -38.82
CA ASP A 3 62.68 -7.61 -37.72
C ASP A 3 61.60 -6.55 -37.41
N LYS A 4 60.61 -6.42 -38.31
CA LYS A 4 59.46 -5.56 -38.06
C LYS A 4 58.51 -6.28 -37.08
N LYS A 5 58.61 -5.91 -35.82
CA LYS A 5 57.69 -6.36 -34.77
C LYS A 5 56.51 -5.39 -34.66
N LEU A 6 55.29 -5.90 -34.61
CA LEU A 6 54.14 -5.13 -34.22
C LEU A 6 54.24 -4.75 -32.72
N LYS A 7 54.09 -3.45 -32.40
CA LYS A 7 54.10 -2.93 -31.01
C LYS A 7 52.77 -2.30 -30.74
N PHE A 8 52.13 -2.64 -29.59
CA PHE A 8 50.93 -2.02 -29.08
C PHE A 8 51.37 -0.90 -28.11
N ILE A 9 51.10 0.35 -28.48
CA ILE A 9 51.52 1.54 -27.72
C ILE A 9 50.28 2.21 -27.18
N PHE A 10 50.24 2.57 -25.91
CA PHE A 10 49.17 3.32 -25.29
C PHE A 10 49.53 4.81 -25.28
N GLU A 11 48.68 5.64 -25.84
CA GLU A 11 48.79 7.08 -25.73
C GLU A 11 48.24 7.59 -24.39
N ILE A 12 48.86 8.66 -23.83
CA ILE A 12 48.42 9.30 -22.58
C ILE A 12 46.98 9.84 -22.69
N GLY A 13 46.51 10.18 -23.91
CA GLY A 13 45.11 10.51 -24.19
C GLY A 13 44.08 9.44 -23.79
N THR A 14 44.53 8.20 -23.52
CA THR A 14 43.70 7.14 -22.95
C THR A 14 43.20 7.52 -21.54
N ILE A 15 43.86 8.42 -20.81
CA ILE A 15 43.43 8.96 -19.52
C ILE A 15 42.10 9.72 -19.66
N ASP A 16 41.88 10.41 -20.77
CA ASP A 16 40.61 11.09 -21.07
C ASP A 16 39.47 10.11 -21.13
N HIS A 17 39.67 8.95 -21.69
CA HIS A 17 38.64 7.94 -21.85
C HIS A 17 38.41 7.10 -20.58
N LEU A 18 39.46 6.77 -19.85
CA LEU A 18 39.39 5.90 -18.66
C LEU A 18 39.22 6.68 -17.35
N GLY A 19 39.57 7.97 -17.32
CA GLY A 19 39.42 8.85 -16.14
C GLY A 19 38.22 9.80 -16.29
N VAL A 20 38.39 10.80 -17.18
CA VAL A 20 37.43 11.93 -17.27
C VAL A 20 36.04 11.52 -17.71
N LYS A 21 35.92 10.60 -18.68
CA LYS A 21 34.59 10.17 -19.20
C LYS A 21 33.89 9.11 -18.34
N LEU A 22 34.64 8.25 -17.66
CA LEU A 22 34.09 7.17 -16.85
C LEU A 22 33.57 7.63 -15.50
N TYR A 23 34.17 8.64 -14.88
CA TYR A 23 33.87 9.12 -13.54
C TYR A 23 33.52 10.62 -13.56
N SER A 24 32.36 10.94 -14.11
CA SER A 24 31.91 12.35 -14.21
C SER A 24 31.22 12.87 -12.95
N THR A 25 31.06 12.03 -11.92
CA THR A 25 30.36 12.38 -10.68
C THR A 25 31.18 12.03 -9.44
N ILE A 26 30.99 12.82 -8.37
CA ILE A 26 31.73 12.69 -7.11
C ILE A 26 31.58 11.34 -6.41
N PRO A 27 30.36 10.77 -6.23
CA PRO A 27 30.21 9.57 -5.40
C PRO A 27 30.98 8.34 -5.89
N PRO A 28 31.04 7.99 -7.17
CA PRO A 28 31.88 6.88 -7.65
C PRO A 28 33.37 7.09 -7.39
N MET A 29 33.88 8.32 -7.57
CA MET A 29 35.28 8.66 -7.27
C MET A 29 35.58 8.48 -5.77
N ILE A 30 34.74 9.03 -4.90
CA ILE A 30 34.86 8.82 -3.43
C ILE A 30 34.84 7.34 -3.09
N ALA A 31 33.97 6.54 -3.73
CA ALA A 31 33.90 5.10 -3.50
C ALA A 31 35.21 4.37 -3.86
N GLU A 32 35.92 4.81 -4.89
CA GLU A 32 37.25 4.28 -5.20
C GLU A 32 38.26 4.62 -4.11
N LEU A 33 38.25 5.87 -3.58
CA LEU A 33 39.19 6.29 -2.53
C LEU A 33 38.88 5.60 -1.19
N ILE A 34 37.59 5.40 -0.83
CA ILE A 34 37.20 4.61 0.33
C ILE A 34 37.64 3.14 0.18
N SER A 35 37.53 2.57 -1.03
CA SER A 35 38.05 1.23 -1.29
C SER A 35 39.56 1.12 -1.11
N ASN A 36 40.31 2.13 -1.51
CA ASN A 36 41.78 2.19 -1.31
C ASN A 36 42.15 2.30 0.18
N ALA A 37 41.41 3.10 0.95
CA ALA A 37 41.58 3.21 2.40
C ALA A 37 41.29 1.86 3.11
N TRP A 38 40.20 1.18 2.73
CA TRP A 38 39.90 -0.18 3.22
C TRP A 38 41.04 -1.16 2.92
N ASP A 39 41.55 -1.12 1.69
CA ASP A 39 42.66 -1.97 1.25
C ASP A 39 44.00 -1.62 1.93
N ALA A 40 44.11 -0.43 2.51
CA ALA A 40 45.22 0.01 3.35
C ALA A 40 45.02 -0.27 4.84
N ASP A 41 44.04 -1.09 5.19
CA ASP A 41 43.65 -1.43 6.55
C ASP A 41 43.28 -0.23 7.45
N ALA A 42 42.81 0.89 6.85
CA ALA A 42 42.33 2.04 7.60
C ALA A 42 41.14 1.71 8.49
N HIS A 43 40.98 2.40 9.61
CA HIS A 43 39.84 2.33 10.50
C HIS A 43 38.86 3.50 10.28
N SER A 44 39.36 4.59 9.76
CA SER A 44 38.53 5.74 9.45
C SER A 44 38.95 6.46 8.17
N VAL A 45 37.91 7.03 7.51
CA VAL A 45 38.09 7.93 6.35
C VAL A 45 37.37 9.23 6.63
N SER A 46 38.08 10.35 6.56
CA SER A 46 37.50 11.68 6.68
C SER A 46 37.40 12.34 5.31
N LEU A 47 36.22 12.82 4.98
CA LEU A 47 35.87 13.50 3.74
C LEU A 47 35.58 14.97 4.04
N TYR A 48 36.35 15.90 3.46
CA TYR A 48 36.12 17.34 3.60
C TYR A 48 35.76 17.95 2.27
N PHE A 49 34.63 18.62 2.23
CA PHE A 49 34.11 19.35 1.07
C PHE A 49 34.12 20.83 1.37
N THR A 50 34.95 21.58 0.67
CA THR A 50 35.11 23.03 0.82
C THR A 50 34.49 23.76 -0.36
N GLU A 51 33.69 24.80 -0.10
CA GLU A 51 33.04 25.63 -1.14
C GLU A 51 33.82 26.93 -1.42
N LYS A 52 34.45 27.51 -0.40
CA LYS A 52 35.15 28.83 -0.47
C LYS A 52 36.49 28.76 0.22
N PRO A 53 37.53 29.53 -0.25
CA PRO A 53 37.47 30.47 -1.39
C PRO A 53 37.47 29.77 -2.76
N THR A 54 38.01 28.56 -2.84
CA THR A 54 37.98 27.67 -4.01
C THR A 54 37.42 26.33 -3.61
N LYS A 55 36.69 25.69 -4.54
CA LYS A 55 36.15 24.37 -4.28
C LYS A 55 37.23 23.32 -4.24
N SER A 56 37.22 22.49 -3.20
CA SER A 56 38.11 21.34 -3.06
C SER A 56 37.46 20.17 -2.36
N ILE A 57 37.99 18.98 -2.57
CA ILE A 57 37.64 17.77 -1.87
C ILE A 57 38.90 17.18 -1.27
N ILE A 58 38.87 16.86 0.02
CA ILE A 58 39.97 16.15 0.69
C ILE A 58 39.42 14.81 1.19
N VAL A 59 40.17 13.74 0.91
CA VAL A 59 39.93 12.40 1.42
C VAL A 59 41.16 12.00 2.22
N LYS A 60 40.99 11.77 3.51
CA LYS A 60 42.07 11.39 4.42
C LYS A 60 41.73 10.07 5.11
N ASP A 61 42.65 9.12 5.09
CA ASP A 61 42.57 7.84 5.80
C ASP A 61 43.71 7.69 6.82
N ASP A 62 43.49 6.82 7.79
CA ASP A 62 44.45 6.40 8.82
C ASP A 62 45.07 5.03 8.54
N GLY A 63 45.17 4.65 7.27
CA GLY A 63 45.73 3.37 6.85
C GLY A 63 47.25 3.28 6.98
N CYS A 64 47.82 2.20 6.46
CA CYS A 64 49.27 1.94 6.57
C CYS A 64 50.19 2.94 5.82
N GLY A 65 49.63 3.82 4.95
CA GLY A 65 50.41 4.70 4.08
C GLY A 65 51.25 3.98 3.02
N MET A 66 52.14 4.73 2.36
CA MET A 66 53.04 4.25 1.30
C MET A 66 54.42 4.87 1.44
N ASP A 67 55.48 4.07 1.30
CA ASP A 67 56.84 4.56 1.10
C ASP A 67 57.04 4.97 -0.36
N PHE A 68 58.23 5.56 -0.68
CA PHE A 68 58.50 6.09 -2.00
C PHE A 68 58.53 5.01 -3.10
N ASP A 69 59.03 3.82 -2.80
CA ASP A 69 59.05 2.71 -3.75
C ASP A 69 57.66 2.18 -4.03
N GLU A 70 56.82 2.09 -3.00
CA GLU A 70 55.41 1.71 -3.12
C GLU A 70 54.60 2.73 -3.93
N LEU A 71 54.90 4.02 -3.80
CA LEU A 71 54.27 5.05 -4.62
C LEU A 71 54.56 4.78 -6.10
N ASN A 72 55.81 4.53 -6.48
CA ASN A 72 56.22 4.27 -7.86
C ASN A 72 55.69 2.92 -8.39
N GLU A 73 55.89 1.86 -7.65
CA GLU A 73 55.60 0.50 -8.13
C GLU A 73 54.13 0.11 -7.98
N LYS A 74 53.40 0.69 -7.02
CA LYS A 74 52.04 0.30 -6.70
C LYS A 74 51.05 1.41 -7.04
N PHE A 75 51.23 2.65 -6.54
CA PHE A 75 50.25 3.69 -6.70
C PHE A 75 50.30 4.33 -8.10
N LEU A 76 51.45 4.77 -8.58
CA LEU A 76 51.57 5.46 -9.88
C LEU A 76 51.44 4.49 -11.08
N LYS A 77 51.60 3.19 -10.89
CA LYS A 77 51.46 2.21 -11.97
C LYS A 77 49.98 1.95 -12.31
N ILE A 78 49.57 2.39 -13.51
CA ILE A 78 48.21 2.25 -13.99
C ILE A 78 47.95 0.82 -14.47
N GLY A 79 46.71 0.27 -14.21
CA GLY A 79 46.32 -1.06 -14.70
C GLY A 79 46.92 -2.24 -13.92
N ARG A 80 47.58 -1.99 -12.78
CA ARG A 80 48.12 -3.05 -11.94
C ARG A 80 47.02 -3.82 -11.23
N ASN A 81 46.89 -5.12 -11.55
CA ASN A 81 46.00 -6.01 -10.78
C ASN A 81 46.72 -6.45 -9.48
N ARG A 82 46.31 -5.84 -8.34
CA ARG A 82 46.92 -6.08 -7.02
C ARG A 82 46.82 -7.54 -6.61
N ARG A 83 45.65 -8.20 -6.76
CA ARG A 83 45.43 -9.59 -6.35
C ARG A 83 46.34 -10.58 -7.12
N LYS A 84 46.51 -10.34 -8.42
CA LYS A 84 47.42 -11.16 -9.26
C LYS A 84 48.88 -10.93 -8.89
N ALA A 85 49.26 -9.65 -8.61
CA ALA A 85 50.62 -9.29 -8.29
C ALA A 85 51.10 -9.82 -6.92
N THR A 86 50.21 -9.90 -5.94
CA THR A 86 50.51 -10.35 -4.56
C THR A 86 50.13 -11.79 -4.31
N ASN A 87 49.43 -12.41 -5.25
CA ASN A 87 48.84 -13.75 -5.12
C ASN A 87 48.02 -13.94 -3.81
N THR A 88 47.40 -12.84 -3.35
CA THR A 88 46.51 -12.83 -2.18
C THR A 88 45.31 -11.95 -2.44
N ASP A 89 44.18 -12.34 -1.89
CA ASP A 89 42.94 -11.62 -1.95
C ASP A 89 42.61 -10.90 -0.62
N ARG A 90 43.60 -10.89 0.32
CA ARG A 90 43.45 -10.26 1.64
C ARG A 90 44.51 -9.18 1.88
N THR A 91 44.16 -8.21 2.70
CA THR A 91 45.10 -7.22 3.23
C THR A 91 45.97 -7.83 4.32
N ALA A 92 46.98 -7.05 4.82
CA ALA A 92 47.79 -7.48 5.95
C ALA A 92 46.97 -7.66 7.24
N GLY A 93 45.91 -6.84 7.44
CA GLY A 93 44.96 -6.97 8.52
C GLY A 93 43.90 -8.07 8.32
N GLY A 94 43.97 -8.83 7.22
CA GLY A 94 43.08 -9.97 6.94
C GLY A 94 41.74 -9.59 6.26
N ARG A 95 41.52 -8.33 5.92
CA ARG A 95 40.31 -7.89 5.21
C ARG A 95 40.31 -8.36 3.75
N PRO A 96 39.13 -8.67 3.15
CA PRO A 96 39.07 -8.95 1.72
C PRO A 96 39.40 -7.69 0.92
N VAL A 97 40.28 -7.80 -0.08
CA VAL A 97 40.70 -6.70 -0.96
C VAL A 97 39.58 -6.33 -1.90
N LEU A 98 39.19 -5.05 -1.93
CA LEU A 98 38.15 -4.49 -2.80
C LEU A 98 38.68 -4.07 -4.17
N GLY A 99 39.90 -3.52 -4.22
CA GLY A 99 40.52 -3.07 -5.46
C GLY A 99 41.00 -4.21 -6.34
N LYS A 100 40.74 -4.15 -7.67
CA LYS A 100 41.12 -5.18 -8.66
C LYS A 100 41.87 -4.60 -9.86
N LYS A 101 41.30 -3.58 -10.50
CA LYS A 101 41.76 -3.09 -11.83
C LYS A 101 42.95 -2.12 -11.82
N GLY A 102 43.24 -1.46 -10.69
CA GLY A 102 44.25 -0.44 -10.60
C GLY A 102 44.00 0.84 -11.45
N LEU A 103 42.76 1.06 -11.83
CA LEU A 103 42.30 2.20 -12.64
C LEU A 103 41.58 3.27 -11.81
N GLY A 104 41.11 2.94 -10.60
CA GLY A 104 40.26 3.83 -9.78
C GLY A 104 40.90 5.18 -9.47
N LYS A 105 42.24 5.28 -9.37
CA LYS A 105 42.97 6.53 -9.16
C LYS A 105 42.79 7.54 -10.30
N LEU A 106 42.52 7.10 -11.52
CA LEU A 106 42.24 7.99 -12.65
C LEU A 106 40.87 8.68 -12.52
N SER A 107 39.98 8.17 -11.68
CA SER A 107 38.66 8.77 -11.43
C SER A 107 38.76 10.20 -10.87
N MET A 108 39.82 10.51 -10.16
CA MET A 108 40.04 11.83 -9.57
C MET A 108 40.11 12.94 -10.65
N PHE A 109 40.73 12.65 -11.81
CA PHE A 109 40.83 13.59 -12.93
C PHE A 109 39.49 13.87 -13.63
N GLY A 110 38.49 13.01 -13.42
CA GLY A 110 37.11 13.27 -13.84
C GLY A 110 36.40 14.34 -13.00
N ILE A 111 36.96 14.69 -11.84
CA ILE A 111 36.34 15.61 -10.88
C ILE A 111 37.15 16.93 -10.78
N GLY A 112 38.50 16.84 -10.71
CA GLY A 112 39.35 17.99 -10.60
C GLY A 112 40.66 17.82 -11.36
N LYS A 113 41.32 18.92 -11.71
CA LYS A 113 42.51 18.89 -12.54
C LYS A 113 43.83 18.78 -11.76
N ARG A 114 43.84 19.22 -10.50
CA ARG A 114 45.04 19.21 -9.66
C ARG A 114 44.82 18.28 -8.47
N ILE A 115 45.63 17.25 -8.35
CA ILE A 115 45.57 16.22 -7.32
C ILE A 115 46.85 16.25 -6.50
N THR A 116 46.74 16.58 -5.23
CA THR A 116 47.84 16.52 -4.28
C THR A 116 47.70 15.26 -3.44
N ILE A 117 48.73 14.44 -3.41
CA ILE A 117 48.79 13.22 -2.61
C ILE A 117 49.87 13.38 -1.56
N SER A 118 49.49 13.21 -0.28
CA SER A 118 50.42 13.17 0.85
C SER A 118 50.22 11.85 1.59
N THR A 119 51.29 11.09 1.77
CA THR A 119 51.24 9.81 2.46
C THR A 119 52.36 9.68 3.47
N ILE A 120 52.07 9.06 4.60
CA ILE A 120 53.00 8.86 5.71
C ILE A 120 53.08 7.37 6.01
N LYS A 121 54.32 6.85 5.98
CA LYS A 121 54.62 5.49 6.40
C LYS A 121 55.90 5.45 7.21
N ASP A 122 55.93 4.76 8.32
CA ASP A 122 57.09 4.59 9.19
C ASP A 122 57.76 5.91 9.57
N GLY A 123 56.97 6.97 9.86
CA GLY A 123 57.45 8.32 10.23
C GLY A 123 58.08 9.10 9.09
N ARG A 124 57.86 8.68 7.84
CA ARG A 124 58.35 9.38 6.64
C ARG A 124 57.19 9.83 5.78
N LYS A 125 57.19 11.13 5.43
CA LYS A 125 56.17 11.78 4.61
C LYS A 125 56.69 11.98 3.19
N ASN A 126 55.83 11.58 2.24
CA ASN A 126 56.03 11.86 0.83
C ASN A 126 54.80 12.63 0.31
N THR A 127 55.03 13.75 -0.37
CA THR A 127 53.98 14.60 -0.96
C THR A 127 54.32 14.93 -2.39
N PHE A 128 53.37 14.72 -3.30
CA PHE A 128 53.56 15.08 -4.72
C PHE A 128 52.24 15.56 -5.35
N ILE A 129 52.37 16.24 -6.48
CA ILE A 129 51.24 16.81 -7.22
C ILE A 129 51.17 16.18 -8.61
N MET A 130 49.99 15.76 -9.00
CA MET A 130 49.66 15.42 -10.38
C MET A 130 48.71 16.49 -10.95
N ASP A 131 49.12 17.10 -12.07
CA ASP A 131 48.33 18.09 -12.77
C ASP A 131 47.92 17.58 -14.14
N TYR A 132 46.60 17.56 -14.38
CA TYR A 132 46.02 17.01 -15.61
C TYR A 132 46.46 17.75 -16.87
N ASP A 133 46.56 19.10 -16.82
CA ASP A 133 46.92 19.88 -17.97
C ASP A 133 48.43 19.65 -18.31
N VAL A 134 49.29 19.52 -17.30
CA VAL A 134 50.70 19.15 -17.48
C VAL A 134 50.84 17.70 -18.02
N ILE A 135 50.07 16.75 -17.49
CA ILE A 135 50.06 15.36 -18.01
C ILE A 135 49.70 15.35 -19.49
N LYS A 136 48.75 16.16 -19.91
CA LYS A 136 48.28 16.24 -21.29
C LYS A 136 49.31 16.84 -22.24
N ASP A 137 50.06 17.86 -21.78
CA ASP A 137 51.09 18.51 -22.57
C ASP A 137 52.33 17.61 -22.78
N HIS A 138 52.62 16.68 -21.85
CA HIS A 138 53.72 15.69 -21.94
C HIS A 138 53.37 14.43 -22.75
N SER A 139 52.32 14.47 -23.55
CA SER A 139 51.77 13.30 -24.29
C SER A 139 52.74 12.67 -25.32
N GLN A 140 53.85 13.30 -25.62
CA GLN A 140 54.83 12.81 -26.61
C GLN A 140 55.87 11.83 -26.02
N ASP A 141 56.13 11.86 -24.70
CA ASP A 141 57.20 11.07 -24.08
C ASP A 141 56.74 9.77 -23.39
N ASN A 142 55.44 9.52 -23.29
CA ASN A 142 54.83 8.37 -22.62
C ASN A 142 55.21 8.19 -21.12
N VAL A 143 55.91 9.14 -20.53
CA VAL A 143 56.32 9.18 -19.11
C VAL A 143 55.99 10.55 -18.54
N TYR A 144 55.23 10.56 -17.46
CA TYR A 144 54.94 11.77 -16.69
C TYR A 144 55.57 11.65 -15.30
N GLU A 145 56.36 12.65 -14.91
CA GLU A 145 56.99 12.75 -13.60
C GLU A 145 56.20 13.78 -12.76
N PRO A 146 55.51 13.34 -11.66
CA PRO A 146 54.83 14.27 -10.75
C PRO A 146 55.77 15.26 -10.06
N GLU A 147 55.28 16.46 -9.78
CA GLU A 147 56.00 17.46 -8.98
C GLU A 147 56.08 16.96 -7.52
N ILE A 148 57.32 16.72 -7.01
CA ILE A 148 57.57 16.29 -5.65
C ILE A 148 57.66 17.50 -4.74
N ILE A 149 56.86 17.55 -3.66
CA ILE A 149 56.87 18.60 -2.65
C ILE A 149 57.67 18.15 -1.41
N ASP A 150 57.35 16.94 -0.89
CA ASP A 150 58.09 16.34 0.22
C ASP A 150 58.65 14.99 -0.23
N PHE A 151 59.92 14.74 0.03
CA PHE A 151 60.58 13.48 -0.23
C PHE A 151 61.13 12.91 1.08
N GLU A 152 60.56 11.84 1.58
CA GLU A 152 60.95 11.15 2.81
C GLU A 152 61.20 12.07 4.01
N VAL A 153 60.42 13.14 4.14
CA VAL A 153 60.52 14.08 5.26
C VAL A 153 60.08 13.39 6.55
N PHE A 154 60.92 13.50 7.60
CA PHE A 154 60.59 12.95 8.90
C PHE A 154 59.40 13.69 9.50
N THR A 155 58.46 12.94 10.07
CA THR A 155 57.28 13.47 10.72
C THR A 155 56.87 12.60 11.92
N GLU A 156 56.25 13.21 12.92
CA GLU A 156 55.61 12.54 14.07
C GLU A 156 54.12 12.27 13.83
N GLU A 157 53.59 12.67 12.67
CA GLU A 157 52.20 12.40 12.32
C GLU A 157 52.00 10.88 12.11
N ASN A 158 50.76 10.43 12.42
CA ASN A 158 50.38 9.02 12.22
C ASN A 158 50.41 8.61 10.73
N SER A 159 50.65 7.34 10.48
CA SER A 159 50.52 6.76 9.14
C SER A 159 49.15 6.99 8.54
N GLY A 160 49.09 7.11 7.22
CA GLY A 160 47.86 7.33 6.48
C GLY A 160 48.10 8.00 5.13
N THR A 161 47.01 8.24 4.41
CA THR A 161 47.09 8.93 3.12
C THR A 161 46.05 10.05 3.07
N GLU A 162 46.47 11.23 2.59
CA GLU A 162 45.60 12.35 2.30
C GLU A 162 45.64 12.66 0.80
N ILE A 163 44.47 12.74 0.17
CA ILE A 163 44.32 13.09 -1.24
C ILE A 163 43.44 14.33 -1.32
N LYS A 164 44.03 15.43 -1.85
CA LYS A 164 43.34 16.69 -2.09
C LYS A 164 43.09 16.87 -3.57
N ILE A 165 41.87 17.19 -3.94
CA ILE A 165 41.43 17.43 -5.31
C ILE A 165 41.02 18.89 -5.44
N ASP A 166 41.76 19.63 -6.25
CA ASP A 166 41.53 21.04 -6.53
C ASP A 166 41.17 21.28 -8.01
N ASN A 167 40.86 22.51 -8.36
CA ASN A 167 40.43 22.91 -9.71
C ASN A 167 39.28 22.08 -10.24
N LEU A 168 38.20 22.00 -9.44
CA LEU A 168 37.00 21.21 -9.77
C LEU A 168 36.27 21.85 -10.94
N ALA A 169 35.86 21.02 -11.91
CA ALA A 169 35.05 21.44 -13.06
C ALA A 169 33.61 21.82 -12.65
N ARG A 170 33.18 21.43 -11.45
CA ARG A 170 31.81 21.61 -10.95
C ARG A 170 31.55 23.03 -10.46
N GLN A 171 30.45 23.63 -10.95
CA GLN A 171 29.99 24.96 -10.48
C GLN A 171 28.95 24.86 -9.34
N SER A 172 28.09 23.83 -9.32
CA SER A 172 27.06 23.63 -8.27
C SER A 172 27.67 23.23 -6.92
N GLY A 173 27.02 23.58 -5.83
CA GLY A 173 27.39 23.20 -4.46
C GLY A 173 27.40 21.70 -4.19
N PHE A 174 27.90 21.29 -3.02
CA PHE A 174 27.92 19.91 -2.58
C PHE A 174 26.65 19.58 -1.80
N ASP A 175 25.89 18.58 -2.27
CA ASP A 175 24.78 17.99 -1.52
C ASP A 175 25.34 16.85 -0.65
N LEU A 176 25.81 17.20 0.56
CA LEU A 176 26.43 16.24 1.48
C LEU A 176 25.50 15.09 1.89
N PRO A 177 24.19 15.33 2.19
CA PRO A 177 23.26 14.24 2.46
C PRO A 177 23.09 13.27 1.27
N ALA A 178 23.05 13.77 0.04
CA ALA A 178 22.98 12.91 -1.15
C ALA A 178 24.28 12.13 -1.38
N ILE A 179 25.44 12.74 -1.12
CA ILE A 179 26.75 12.06 -1.16
C ILE A 179 26.78 10.94 -0.13
N ARG A 180 26.40 11.22 1.13
CA ARG A 180 26.31 10.20 2.19
C ARG A 180 25.43 9.02 1.76
N ARG A 181 24.21 9.27 1.30
CA ARG A 181 23.32 8.21 0.81
C ARG A 181 23.94 7.39 -0.32
N SER A 182 24.62 8.05 -1.25
CA SER A 182 25.27 7.36 -2.37
C SER A 182 26.44 6.49 -1.93
N ILE A 183 27.20 6.89 -0.91
CA ILE A 183 28.26 6.07 -0.30
C ILE A 183 27.66 4.85 0.39
N LEU A 184 26.64 5.06 1.22
CA LEU A 184 25.91 3.98 1.90
C LEU A 184 25.39 2.91 0.93
N ASN A 185 24.87 3.32 -0.22
CA ASN A 185 24.34 2.40 -1.22
C ASN A 185 25.43 1.61 -1.98
N ARG A 186 26.72 1.98 -1.84
CA ARG A 186 27.84 1.36 -2.57
C ARG A 186 28.62 0.34 -1.75
N PHE A 187 28.41 0.32 -0.44
CA PHE A 187 29.20 -0.54 0.46
C PHE A 187 28.34 -1.19 1.53
N SER A 188 28.76 -2.38 1.90
CA SER A 188 28.26 -3.12 3.07
C SER A 188 29.37 -3.43 4.09
N ILE A 189 30.41 -2.57 4.14
CA ILE A 189 31.61 -2.77 4.97
C ILE A 189 31.66 -1.85 6.20
N PHE A 190 30.73 -0.91 6.31
CA PHE A 190 30.72 0.03 7.43
C PHE A 190 30.36 -0.64 8.75
N SER A 191 31.13 -0.34 9.77
CA SER A 191 30.97 -0.86 11.12
C SER A 191 31.69 0.05 12.09
N SER A 192 31.66 -0.25 13.38
CA SER A 192 32.52 0.42 14.38
C SER A 192 34.01 0.38 14.07
N ASP A 193 34.46 -0.62 13.27
CA ASP A 193 35.85 -0.81 12.92
C ASP A 193 36.24 -0.15 11.59
N PHE A 194 35.28 0.41 10.86
CA PHE A 194 35.53 1.17 9.64
C PHE A 194 34.47 2.26 9.43
N ILE A 195 34.83 3.51 9.73
CA ILE A 195 33.92 4.65 9.82
C ILE A 195 34.27 5.67 8.72
N VAL A 196 33.26 6.29 8.12
CA VAL A 196 33.44 7.44 7.22
C VAL A 196 32.82 8.68 7.85
N ARG A 197 33.63 9.75 7.99
CA ARG A 197 33.22 11.06 8.49
C ARG A 197 33.10 12.06 7.35
N ILE A 198 32.09 12.92 7.36
CA ILE A 198 31.89 13.95 6.33
C ILE A 198 31.85 15.33 7.01
N ASN A 199 32.87 16.18 6.72
CA ASN A 199 33.04 17.51 7.30
C ASN A 199 32.97 17.55 8.83
N ASP A 200 33.41 16.49 9.49
CA ASP A 200 33.34 16.28 10.94
C ASP A 200 31.93 16.49 11.53
N ASN A 201 30.90 16.27 10.70
CA ASN A 201 29.49 16.36 11.11
C ASN A 201 28.99 14.98 11.54
N GLU A 202 28.61 14.87 12.82
CA GLU A 202 28.13 13.63 13.40
C GLU A 202 26.86 13.08 12.70
N ASP A 203 25.95 13.96 12.25
CA ASP A 203 24.73 13.56 11.53
C ASP A 203 25.02 12.93 10.17
N LEU A 204 26.20 13.20 9.60
CA LEU A 204 26.64 12.69 8.31
C LEU A 204 27.62 11.52 8.44
N GLN A 205 27.98 11.11 9.66
CA GLN A 205 28.86 9.96 9.88
C GLN A 205 28.24 8.67 9.34
N ILE A 206 29.09 7.78 8.87
CA ILE A 206 28.73 6.44 8.38
C ILE A 206 29.56 5.45 9.18
N ASP A 207 28.91 4.74 10.10
CA ASP A 207 29.48 3.74 11.01
C ASP A 207 28.71 2.41 10.99
N SER A 208 27.69 2.34 10.15
CA SER A 208 26.86 1.16 9.98
C SER A 208 26.36 1.07 8.53
N ASN A 209 26.00 -0.14 8.13
CA ASN A 209 25.48 -0.38 6.79
C ASN A 209 24.07 0.21 6.65
N GLY A 210 23.91 1.17 5.76
CA GLY A 210 22.64 1.80 5.45
C GLY A 210 21.74 0.98 4.51
N ILE A 211 22.04 -0.30 4.35
CA ILE A 211 21.25 -1.20 3.52
C ILE A 211 19.92 -1.40 4.20
N ILE A 212 18.95 -0.58 3.79
CA ILE A 212 17.54 -0.75 4.04
C ILE A 212 17.19 -0.84 5.56
N THR A 213 16.89 0.27 6.21
CA THR A 213 16.63 0.28 7.66
C THR A 213 15.24 0.73 8.08
N GLU A 214 14.39 1.27 7.20
CA GLU A 214 13.14 1.87 7.66
C GLU A 214 11.92 1.37 6.87
N ASN A 215 10.86 1.02 7.62
CA ASN A 215 9.51 0.70 7.14
C ASN A 215 9.34 -0.61 6.34
N PHE A 216 9.96 -1.70 6.78
CA PHE A 216 9.63 -3.01 6.19
C PHE A 216 8.35 -3.59 6.75
N GLN A 217 7.57 -4.14 5.82
CA GLN A 217 6.41 -4.94 6.19
C GLN A 217 6.82 -6.40 6.44
N PHE A 218 7.58 -6.98 5.51
CA PHE A 218 8.05 -8.37 5.58
C PHE A 218 9.51 -8.48 5.11
N LYS A 219 10.17 -9.55 5.56
CA LYS A 219 11.56 -9.87 5.27
C LYS A 219 11.70 -11.37 5.01
N TRP A 220 12.49 -11.75 4.00
CA TRP A 220 12.86 -13.15 3.71
C TRP A 220 14.35 -13.24 3.44
N GLU A 221 15.00 -14.19 4.11
CA GLU A 221 16.44 -14.41 4.04
C GLU A 221 16.78 -15.69 3.28
N PHE A 222 17.63 -15.59 2.27
CA PHE A 222 18.21 -16.74 1.60
C PHE A 222 19.51 -17.16 2.31
N PRO A 223 19.73 -18.47 2.57
CA PRO A 223 18.92 -19.61 2.14
C PRO A 223 17.77 -19.99 3.09
N ASN A 224 17.73 -19.47 4.31
CA ASN A 224 16.93 -19.98 5.42
C ASN A 224 15.42 -20.05 5.14
N ASP A 225 14.83 -18.93 4.70
CA ASP A 225 13.39 -18.83 4.48
C ASP A 225 12.89 -19.48 3.19
N PHE A 226 13.81 -20.06 2.39
CA PHE A 226 13.52 -20.74 1.14
C PHE A 226 13.79 -22.25 1.18
N SER A 227 14.14 -22.76 2.35
CA SER A 227 14.44 -24.18 2.55
C SER A 227 13.24 -25.10 2.33
N THR A 228 12.03 -24.62 2.58
CA THR A 228 10.77 -25.38 2.37
C THR A 228 10.45 -25.56 0.89
N GLU A 229 10.79 -24.61 0.05
CA GLU A 229 10.60 -24.64 -1.40
C GLU A 229 11.79 -25.25 -2.16
N GLN A 230 12.87 -25.59 -1.48
CA GLN A 230 14.10 -26.10 -2.04
C GLN A 230 13.89 -27.17 -3.15
N ARG A 231 12.96 -28.10 -2.95
CA ARG A 231 12.66 -29.16 -3.92
C ARG A 231 12.18 -28.63 -5.29
N SER A 232 11.60 -27.47 -5.35
CA SER A 232 11.08 -26.88 -6.59
C SER A 232 12.15 -26.21 -7.45
N PHE A 233 13.38 -26.01 -6.91
CA PHE A 233 14.52 -25.39 -7.59
C PHE A 233 15.88 -25.89 -7.03
N GLN A 234 15.96 -27.18 -6.77
CA GLN A 234 17.06 -27.87 -6.07
C GLN A 234 18.47 -27.52 -6.59
N GLU A 235 18.63 -27.47 -7.89
CA GLU A 235 19.94 -27.19 -8.52
C GLU A 235 20.38 -25.75 -8.24
N LEU A 236 19.48 -24.79 -8.40
CA LEU A 236 19.76 -23.39 -8.13
C LEU A 236 19.96 -23.13 -6.64
N TYR A 237 19.17 -23.77 -5.77
CA TYR A 237 19.34 -23.67 -4.32
C TYR A 237 20.73 -24.17 -3.91
N ASN A 238 21.14 -25.37 -4.39
CA ASN A 238 22.47 -25.94 -4.13
C ASN A 238 23.57 -25.03 -4.69
N PHE A 239 23.39 -24.47 -5.90
CA PHE A 239 24.33 -23.50 -6.46
C PHE A 239 24.50 -22.31 -5.50
N GLY A 240 23.41 -21.75 -5.01
CA GLY A 240 23.46 -20.64 -4.06
C GLY A 240 24.20 -20.98 -2.77
N VAL A 241 23.85 -22.09 -2.16
CA VAL A 241 24.50 -22.57 -0.91
C VAL A 241 25.99 -22.89 -1.10
N ASN A 242 26.34 -23.60 -2.17
CA ASN A 242 27.72 -23.97 -2.46
C ASN A 242 28.62 -22.74 -2.73
N ASN A 243 28.09 -21.72 -3.35
CA ASN A 243 28.78 -20.44 -3.60
C ASN A 243 28.65 -19.43 -2.44
N ARG A 244 28.10 -19.86 -1.30
CA ARG A 244 27.92 -19.04 -0.09
C ARG A 244 27.13 -17.77 -0.35
N ILE A 245 26.20 -17.80 -1.29
CA ILE A 245 25.30 -16.68 -1.57
C ILE A 245 24.39 -16.52 -0.36
N THR A 246 24.31 -15.32 0.15
CA THR A 246 23.36 -14.91 1.18
C THR A 246 22.68 -13.63 0.76
N GLY A 247 21.48 -13.39 1.26
CA GLY A 247 20.80 -12.15 0.93
C GLY A 247 19.43 -12.05 1.56
N THR A 248 18.86 -10.88 1.44
CA THR A 248 17.55 -10.59 2.02
C THR A 248 16.70 -9.85 1.01
N ILE A 249 15.44 -10.26 0.88
CA ILE A 249 14.42 -9.53 0.14
C ILE A 249 13.45 -8.94 1.16
N TYR A 250 13.12 -7.67 0.98
CA TYR A 250 12.21 -6.91 1.84
C TYR A 250 11.03 -6.41 1.04
N THR A 251 9.90 -6.22 1.72
CA THR A 251 8.78 -5.47 1.16
C THR A 251 8.36 -4.36 2.10
N SER A 252 8.02 -3.19 1.53
CA SER A 252 7.58 -2.01 2.28
C SER A 252 6.05 -1.97 2.41
N THR A 253 5.56 -1.14 3.33
CA THR A 253 4.12 -0.85 3.46
C THR A 253 3.60 0.09 2.38
N THR A 254 4.49 0.94 1.84
CA THR A 254 4.19 1.94 0.80
C THR A 254 5.11 1.74 -0.41
N PRO A 255 4.73 2.17 -1.61
CA PRO A 255 5.61 2.08 -2.78
C PRO A 255 6.96 2.77 -2.55
N LEU A 256 8.03 2.07 -2.89
CA LEU A 256 9.40 2.57 -2.83
C LEU A 256 9.69 3.50 -4.02
N SER A 257 10.64 4.42 -3.86
CA SER A 257 11.15 5.19 -4.99
C SER A 257 11.86 4.27 -6.00
N LYS A 258 11.85 4.63 -7.28
CA LYS A 258 12.49 3.83 -8.36
C LYS A 258 13.96 3.46 -8.09
N LYS A 259 14.69 4.27 -7.31
CA LYS A 259 16.08 4.00 -6.95
C LYS A 259 16.25 2.97 -5.84
N GLN A 260 15.19 2.72 -5.09
CA GLN A 260 15.18 1.76 -3.97
C GLN A 260 14.56 0.41 -4.35
N GLN A 261 13.78 0.38 -5.46
CA GLN A 261 13.13 -0.83 -5.94
C GLN A 261 14.16 -1.81 -6.52
N GLY A 262 13.91 -3.12 -6.35
CA GLY A 262 14.72 -4.16 -6.96
C GLY A 262 15.83 -4.71 -6.06
N ILE A 263 16.72 -5.50 -6.63
CA ILE A 263 17.81 -6.20 -5.91
C ILE A 263 19.14 -5.56 -6.28
N VAL A 264 19.96 -5.30 -5.27
CA VAL A 264 21.35 -4.89 -5.40
C VAL A 264 22.27 -6.06 -5.06
N LEU A 265 23.44 -6.14 -5.73
CA LEU A 265 24.43 -7.18 -5.45
C LEU A 265 25.70 -6.58 -4.93
N PHE A 266 26.22 -7.20 -3.89
CA PHE A 266 27.52 -6.87 -3.29
C PHE A 266 28.48 -8.05 -3.44
N SER A 267 29.74 -7.72 -3.72
CA SER A 267 30.83 -8.68 -3.64
C SER A 267 31.93 -8.11 -2.76
N ARG A 268 32.38 -8.90 -1.79
CA ARG A 268 33.40 -8.49 -0.79
C ARG A 268 33.05 -7.19 -0.06
N GLY A 269 31.77 -6.87 -0.01
CA GLY A 269 31.28 -5.65 0.63
C GLY A 269 31.23 -4.41 -0.24
N LYS A 270 31.55 -4.49 -1.54
CA LYS A 270 31.39 -3.41 -2.52
C LYS A 270 30.29 -3.74 -3.52
N LEU A 271 29.49 -2.74 -3.90
CA LEU A 271 28.44 -2.88 -4.91
C LEU A 271 29.04 -3.36 -6.25
N VAL A 272 28.43 -4.38 -6.85
CA VAL A 272 28.80 -4.91 -8.18
C VAL A 272 27.66 -4.85 -9.17
N GLN A 273 26.40 -4.67 -8.68
CA GLN A 273 25.22 -4.51 -9.50
C GLN A 273 24.30 -3.51 -8.82
N GLU A 274 24.02 -2.39 -9.49
CA GLU A 274 22.95 -1.47 -9.07
C GLU A 274 21.59 -2.16 -9.17
N SER A 275 20.60 -1.59 -8.49
CA SER A 275 19.25 -2.16 -8.40
C SER A 275 18.69 -2.53 -9.77
N MET A 276 18.25 -3.77 -9.90
CA MET A 276 17.56 -4.28 -11.09
C MET A 276 16.39 -5.18 -10.71
N SER A 277 15.42 -5.24 -11.61
CA SER A 277 14.33 -6.21 -11.57
C SER A 277 14.74 -7.44 -12.36
N PHE A 278 14.88 -8.58 -11.70
CA PHE A 278 15.27 -9.87 -12.31
C PHE A 278 14.09 -10.57 -12.99
N SER A 279 13.24 -9.85 -13.71
CA SER A 279 12.16 -10.46 -14.50
C SER A 279 11.60 -9.47 -15.51
N GLU A 280 11.02 -9.98 -16.59
CA GLU A 280 10.22 -9.20 -17.54
C GLU A 280 8.96 -8.57 -16.91
N ARG A 281 8.70 -8.85 -15.63
CA ARG A 281 7.53 -8.40 -14.85
C ARG A 281 7.72 -7.04 -14.18
N ALA A 282 8.54 -6.16 -14.72
CA ALA A 282 8.81 -4.82 -14.16
C ALA A 282 7.56 -3.94 -13.95
N ASN A 283 6.41 -4.32 -14.50
CA ASN A 283 5.12 -3.65 -14.31
C ASN A 283 4.24 -4.30 -13.24
N ASP A 284 4.72 -5.32 -12.52
CA ASP A 284 3.97 -5.94 -11.43
C ASP A 284 3.99 -5.05 -10.19
N ASN A 285 2.83 -4.84 -9.55
CA ASN A 285 2.71 -4.05 -8.33
C ASN A 285 3.68 -4.47 -7.22
N PHE A 286 4.02 -5.76 -7.15
CA PHE A 286 4.99 -6.29 -6.19
C PHE A 286 6.35 -5.57 -6.24
N PHE A 287 6.87 -5.28 -7.45
CA PHE A 287 8.17 -4.62 -7.61
C PHE A 287 8.22 -3.20 -7.03
N GLN A 288 7.09 -2.51 -6.98
CA GLN A 288 7.03 -1.18 -6.37
C GLN A 288 7.26 -1.21 -4.86
N TYR A 289 7.05 -2.35 -4.23
CA TYR A 289 7.20 -2.54 -2.79
C TYR A 289 8.46 -3.32 -2.41
N MET A 290 9.15 -3.92 -3.39
CA MET A 290 10.25 -4.84 -3.15
C MET A 290 11.61 -4.17 -3.24
N ALA A 291 12.48 -4.44 -2.26
CA ALA A 291 13.91 -4.19 -2.31
C ALA A 291 14.67 -5.40 -1.75
N GLY A 292 15.90 -5.59 -2.17
CA GLY A 292 16.72 -6.67 -1.67
C GLY A 292 18.21 -6.41 -1.86
N ALA A 293 19.01 -7.12 -1.07
CA ALA A 293 20.46 -7.08 -1.16
C ALA A 293 21.01 -8.51 -1.06
N PHE A 294 21.89 -8.88 -1.97
CA PHE A 294 22.56 -10.18 -1.98
C PHE A 294 24.07 -10.03 -2.01
N PHE A 295 24.73 -10.94 -1.32
CA PHE A 295 26.19 -11.06 -1.23
C PHE A 295 26.63 -12.23 -2.11
N VAL A 296 27.46 -11.93 -3.11
CA VAL A 296 27.82 -12.85 -4.20
C VAL A 296 29.35 -12.83 -4.42
N ASP A 297 30.10 -13.08 -3.36
CA ASP A 297 31.57 -12.96 -3.34
C ASP A 297 32.26 -13.82 -4.37
N PHE A 298 31.69 -14.97 -4.70
CA PHE A 298 32.21 -15.93 -5.67
C PHE A 298 32.49 -15.35 -7.08
N ILE A 299 31.78 -14.28 -7.46
CA ILE A 299 31.99 -13.60 -8.76
C ILE A 299 33.36 -12.94 -8.86
N ASP A 300 33.98 -12.63 -7.73
CA ASP A 300 35.29 -11.96 -7.61
C ASP A 300 36.39 -12.91 -7.19
N ASP A 301 36.16 -14.24 -7.15
CA ASP A 301 37.18 -15.22 -6.76
C ASP A 301 38.22 -15.44 -7.85
N SER A 302 37.89 -15.20 -9.11
CA SER A 302 38.86 -15.29 -10.20
C SER A 302 39.80 -14.09 -10.23
N PHE A 303 41.11 -14.35 -10.25
CA PHE A 303 42.12 -13.31 -10.44
C PHE A 303 42.27 -12.86 -11.90
N GLU A 304 41.77 -13.67 -12.85
CA GLU A 304 41.96 -13.45 -14.29
C GLU A 304 40.75 -12.76 -14.95
N THR A 305 39.55 -13.19 -14.59
CA THR A 305 38.33 -12.66 -15.18
C THR A 305 37.71 -11.57 -14.31
N ASP A 306 37.18 -10.55 -14.95
CA ASP A 306 36.40 -9.50 -14.29
C ASP A 306 34.97 -9.51 -14.82
N ASN A 307 34.06 -9.91 -13.96
CA ASN A 307 32.65 -10.03 -14.28
C ASN A 307 31.87 -8.73 -14.08
N CYS A 308 32.56 -7.63 -13.69
CA CYS A 308 31.92 -6.35 -13.40
C CYS A 308 32.30 -5.29 -14.42
N SER A 309 31.36 -4.39 -14.75
CA SER A 309 31.65 -3.15 -15.48
C SER A 309 32.72 -2.33 -14.75
N THR A 310 33.43 -1.46 -15.49
CA THR A 310 34.52 -0.67 -14.92
C THR A 310 34.05 0.28 -13.82
N ASP A 311 32.83 0.84 -13.96
CA ASP A 311 32.18 1.71 -12.99
C ASP A 311 31.40 0.95 -11.88
N ARG A 312 31.47 -0.37 -11.91
CA ARG A 312 30.80 -1.28 -10.98
C ARG A 312 29.28 -1.05 -10.80
N LYS A 313 28.60 -0.72 -11.91
CA LYS A 313 27.14 -0.55 -11.91
C LYS A 313 26.39 -1.79 -12.36
N SER A 314 27.05 -2.65 -13.12
CA SER A 314 26.44 -3.86 -13.64
C SER A 314 27.44 -5.01 -13.74
N LEU A 315 26.91 -6.22 -13.62
CA LEU A 315 27.60 -7.44 -14.01
C LEU A 315 27.54 -7.60 -15.53
N ALA A 316 28.52 -8.31 -16.07
CA ALA A 316 28.59 -8.65 -17.50
C ALA A 316 27.69 -9.87 -17.80
N TRP A 317 26.37 -9.70 -17.65
CA TRP A 317 25.37 -10.75 -17.80
C TRP A 317 25.44 -11.47 -19.14
N ASP A 318 25.78 -10.75 -20.22
CA ASP A 318 25.85 -11.29 -21.59
C ASP A 318 27.22 -11.91 -21.92
N SER A 319 28.08 -12.18 -20.94
CA SER A 319 29.38 -12.80 -21.16
C SER A 319 29.22 -14.23 -21.64
N TYR A 320 29.59 -14.47 -22.90
CA TYR A 320 29.51 -15.80 -23.53
C TYR A 320 30.20 -16.88 -22.70
N GLY A 321 29.46 -17.93 -22.33
CA GLY A 321 29.97 -19.09 -21.60
C GLY A 321 30.16 -18.91 -20.10
N ASN A 322 29.67 -17.82 -19.47
CA ASN A 322 29.72 -17.67 -18.03
C ASN A 322 28.49 -18.29 -17.33
N THR A 323 28.49 -19.61 -17.21
CA THR A 323 27.40 -20.40 -16.60
C THR A 323 27.11 -20.02 -15.14
N ASN A 324 28.08 -19.43 -14.43
CA ASN A 324 27.86 -18.98 -13.05
C ASN A 324 26.99 -17.72 -12.97
N LEU A 325 27.15 -16.78 -13.89
CA LEU A 325 26.28 -15.60 -13.95
C LEU A 325 24.87 -15.99 -14.38
N ASP A 326 24.73 -16.90 -15.34
CA ASP A 326 23.42 -17.43 -15.76
C ASP A 326 22.70 -18.10 -14.60
N SER A 327 23.40 -18.96 -13.84
CA SER A 327 22.84 -19.62 -12.65
C SER A 327 22.47 -18.62 -11.55
N LEU A 328 23.26 -17.56 -11.35
CA LEU A 328 22.95 -16.47 -10.42
C LEU A 328 21.68 -15.74 -10.84
N ASN A 329 21.57 -15.36 -12.12
CA ASN A 329 20.40 -14.68 -12.63
C ASN A 329 19.13 -15.51 -12.42
N GLN A 330 19.17 -16.79 -12.81
CA GLN A 330 18.05 -17.73 -12.63
C GLN A 330 17.69 -17.94 -11.16
N LEU A 331 18.68 -18.00 -10.26
CA LEU A 331 18.44 -18.09 -8.82
C LEU A 331 17.68 -16.86 -8.32
N LEU A 332 18.16 -15.65 -8.65
CA LEU A 332 17.53 -14.40 -8.20
C LEU A 332 16.12 -14.25 -8.75
N GLU A 333 15.89 -14.55 -10.03
CA GLU A 333 14.54 -14.58 -10.63
C GLU A 333 13.60 -15.54 -9.88
N LYS A 334 14.10 -16.73 -9.56
CA LYS A 334 13.31 -17.72 -8.82
C LYS A 334 13.00 -17.26 -7.40
N LEU A 335 13.97 -16.68 -6.70
CA LEU A 335 13.77 -16.14 -5.35
C LEU A 335 12.77 -14.99 -5.35
N VAL A 336 12.84 -14.08 -6.32
CA VAL A 336 11.85 -12.99 -6.50
C VAL A 336 10.44 -13.55 -6.71
N SER A 337 10.30 -14.55 -7.59
CA SER A 337 9.01 -15.19 -7.87
C SER A 337 8.43 -15.89 -6.62
N LEU A 338 9.25 -16.59 -5.87
CA LEU A 338 8.83 -17.23 -4.61
C LEU A 338 8.46 -16.20 -3.55
N THR A 339 9.24 -15.12 -3.44
CA THR A 339 8.97 -14.04 -2.50
C THR A 339 7.65 -13.34 -2.82
N GLN A 340 7.30 -13.13 -4.09
CA GLN A 340 6.02 -12.58 -4.50
C GLN A 340 4.86 -13.43 -3.98
N ASN A 341 4.94 -14.75 -4.08
CA ASN A 341 3.92 -15.64 -3.56
C ASN A 341 3.83 -15.58 -2.01
N LYS A 342 4.98 -15.58 -1.33
CA LYS A 342 5.05 -15.42 0.13
C LYS A 342 4.49 -14.07 0.57
N TRP A 343 4.77 -13.00 -0.15
CA TRP A 343 4.26 -11.66 0.13
C TRP A 343 2.74 -11.59 0.02
N ARG A 344 2.15 -12.15 -1.05
CA ARG A 344 0.69 -12.24 -1.21
C ARG A 344 0.06 -12.98 -0.04
N GLN A 345 0.61 -14.13 0.33
CA GLN A 345 0.13 -14.91 1.47
C GLN A 345 0.28 -14.14 2.79
N SER A 346 1.43 -13.53 3.05
CA SER A 346 1.69 -12.78 4.28
C SER A 346 0.78 -11.55 4.41
N ARG A 347 0.51 -10.85 3.30
CA ARG A 347 -0.47 -9.74 3.29
C ARG A 347 -1.89 -10.23 3.57
N LYS A 348 -2.29 -11.34 2.95
CA LYS A 348 -3.60 -11.97 3.19
C LYS A 348 -3.77 -12.32 4.67
N GLU A 349 -2.77 -12.95 5.28
CA GLU A 349 -2.80 -13.29 6.71
C GLU A 349 -2.78 -12.06 7.63
N ALA A 350 -2.03 -11.02 7.26
CA ALA A 350 -2.02 -9.76 8.01
C ALA A 350 -3.39 -9.06 7.94
N LYS A 351 -4.03 -9.03 6.76
CA LYS A 351 -5.38 -8.49 6.58
C LYS A 351 -6.41 -9.29 7.40
N LYS A 352 -6.35 -10.62 7.38
CA LYS A 352 -7.22 -11.49 8.20
C LYS A 352 -7.10 -11.18 9.70
N ARG A 353 -5.87 -11.04 10.22
CA ARG A 353 -5.64 -10.70 11.63
C ARG A 353 -6.27 -9.35 12.01
N ARG A 354 -6.07 -8.31 11.20
CA ARG A 354 -6.66 -6.99 11.46
C ARG A 354 -8.19 -6.99 11.44
N ILE A 355 -8.80 -7.79 10.57
CA ILE A 355 -10.26 -7.98 10.53
C ILE A 355 -10.73 -8.67 11.81
N GLN A 356 -9.99 -9.66 12.28
CA GLN A 356 -10.29 -10.35 13.53
C GLN A 356 -10.15 -9.42 14.76
N GLU A 357 -9.15 -8.54 14.78
CA GLU A 357 -8.96 -7.51 15.81
C GLU A 357 -10.13 -6.51 15.87
N ARG A 358 -10.83 -6.29 14.74
CA ARG A 358 -12.07 -5.51 14.64
C ARG A 358 -13.31 -6.29 15.08
N GLY A 359 -13.16 -7.49 15.60
CA GLY A 359 -14.27 -8.33 16.10
C GLY A 359 -14.98 -9.15 15.04
N ILE A 360 -14.48 -9.22 13.80
CA ILE A 360 -15.07 -10.03 12.73
C ILE A 360 -14.30 -11.34 12.61
N ASN A 361 -14.89 -12.42 13.11
CA ASN A 361 -14.34 -13.76 12.94
C ASN A 361 -14.83 -14.34 11.61
N LEU A 362 -14.01 -14.22 10.56
CA LEU A 362 -14.34 -14.65 9.20
C LEU A 362 -14.60 -16.15 9.09
N GLU A 363 -13.77 -16.97 9.72
CA GLU A 363 -13.90 -18.44 9.63
C GLU A 363 -15.20 -18.89 10.30
N LYS A 364 -15.51 -18.35 11.49
CA LYS A 364 -16.77 -18.66 12.17
C LYS A 364 -17.97 -18.21 11.35
N TRP A 365 -17.93 -17.01 10.78
CA TRP A 365 -19.02 -16.52 9.93
C TRP A 365 -19.25 -17.43 8.71
N ILE A 366 -18.16 -17.82 8.00
CA ILE A 366 -18.27 -18.73 6.85
C ILE A 366 -18.79 -20.10 7.30
N ASP A 367 -18.36 -20.60 8.46
CA ASP A 367 -18.79 -21.89 8.98
C ASP A 367 -20.27 -21.90 9.41
N ASP A 368 -20.82 -20.76 9.77
CA ASP A 368 -22.23 -20.59 10.11
C ASP A 368 -23.15 -20.52 8.86
N LEU A 369 -22.60 -20.34 7.64
CA LEU A 369 -23.36 -20.33 6.39
C LEU A 369 -23.82 -21.74 5.97
N ASN A 370 -24.85 -21.81 5.10
CA ASN A 370 -25.27 -23.07 4.49
C ASN A 370 -24.15 -23.72 3.66
N PRO A 371 -24.09 -25.07 3.59
CA PRO A 371 -23.01 -25.75 2.84
C PRO A 371 -22.85 -25.33 1.39
N ALA A 372 -23.93 -24.93 0.71
CA ALA A 372 -23.90 -24.47 -0.67
C ALA A 372 -23.30 -23.04 -0.81
N GLU A 373 -23.40 -22.22 0.23
CA GLU A 373 -22.95 -20.82 0.23
C GLU A 373 -21.47 -20.66 0.61
N LYS A 374 -20.95 -21.58 1.44
CA LYS A 374 -19.55 -21.51 1.94
C LYS A 374 -18.50 -21.34 0.85
N PRO A 375 -18.54 -22.12 -0.27
CA PRO A 375 -17.53 -21.98 -1.32
C PRO A 375 -17.55 -20.61 -1.98
N LEU A 376 -18.73 -20.05 -2.23
CA LEU A 376 -18.90 -18.73 -2.86
C LEU A 376 -18.44 -17.61 -1.92
N ALA A 377 -18.84 -17.67 -0.66
CA ALA A 377 -18.40 -16.71 0.35
C ALA A 377 -16.88 -16.71 0.52
N ARG A 378 -16.24 -17.90 0.53
CA ARG A 378 -14.77 -18.02 0.58
C ARG A 378 -14.11 -17.38 -0.62
N LYS A 379 -14.56 -17.70 -1.85
CA LYS A 379 -14.00 -17.12 -3.07
C LYS A 379 -14.08 -15.59 -3.05
N LEU A 380 -15.22 -15.04 -2.61
CA LEU A 380 -15.42 -13.60 -2.56
C LEU A 380 -14.54 -12.92 -1.51
N VAL A 381 -14.44 -13.50 -0.31
CA VAL A 381 -13.56 -13.01 0.76
C VAL A 381 -12.10 -13.11 0.33
N ASP A 382 -11.70 -14.22 -0.29
CA ASP A 382 -10.34 -14.41 -0.78
C ASP A 382 -9.97 -13.38 -1.85
N ALA A 383 -10.87 -13.10 -2.79
CA ALA A 383 -10.67 -12.07 -3.82
C ALA A 383 -10.41 -10.68 -3.22
N ILE A 384 -11.13 -10.32 -2.15
CA ILE A 384 -10.93 -9.03 -1.45
C ILE A 384 -9.64 -9.02 -0.67
N LEU A 385 -9.32 -10.10 0.04
CA LEU A 385 -8.08 -10.22 0.81
C LEU A 385 -6.83 -10.21 -0.08
N GLU A 386 -6.91 -10.81 -1.26
CA GLU A 386 -5.83 -10.91 -2.24
C GLU A 386 -5.64 -9.64 -3.07
N ASN A 387 -6.62 -8.75 -3.10
CA ASN A 387 -6.49 -7.51 -3.87
C ASN A 387 -5.41 -6.59 -3.28
N GLU A 388 -4.39 -6.33 -4.08
CA GLU A 388 -3.20 -5.56 -3.68
C GLU A 388 -3.49 -4.05 -3.57
N ASN A 389 -4.53 -3.56 -4.23
CA ASN A 389 -4.89 -2.14 -4.33
C ASN A 389 -5.80 -1.66 -3.19
N LEU A 390 -6.40 -2.58 -2.42
CA LEU A 390 -7.28 -2.23 -1.32
C LEU A 390 -6.49 -1.96 -0.04
N SER A 391 -6.77 -0.80 0.57
CA SER A 391 -6.31 -0.50 1.93
C SER A 391 -6.97 -1.43 2.95
N ASP A 392 -6.35 -1.61 4.11
CA ASP A 392 -6.88 -2.47 5.17
C ASP A 392 -8.26 -2.01 5.65
N ASP A 393 -8.51 -0.69 5.66
CA ASP A 393 -9.82 -0.13 6.02
C ASP A 393 -10.89 -0.46 4.97
N ALA A 394 -10.53 -0.34 3.69
CA ALA A 394 -11.43 -0.72 2.60
C ALA A 394 -11.79 -2.22 2.65
N VAL A 395 -10.78 -3.08 2.90
CA VAL A 395 -11.00 -4.53 3.06
C VAL A 395 -11.97 -4.83 4.20
N GLY A 396 -11.79 -4.20 5.39
CA GLY A 396 -12.69 -4.36 6.53
C GLY A 396 -14.13 -3.93 6.22
N ASN A 397 -14.29 -2.83 5.50
CA ASN A 397 -15.59 -2.31 5.10
C ASN A 397 -16.28 -3.25 4.09
N TYR A 398 -15.57 -3.74 3.06
CA TYR A 398 -16.12 -4.67 2.09
C TYR A 398 -16.54 -6.01 2.73
N ILE A 399 -15.74 -6.53 3.63
CA ILE A 399 -16.06 -7.79 4.32
C ILE A 399 -17.28 -7.62 5.22
N SER A 400 -17.38 -6.50 5.96
CA SER A 400 -18.57 -6.20 6.76
C SER A 400 -19.82 -6.11 5.88
N TYR A 401 -19.70 -5.41 4.75
CA TYR A 401 -20.77 -5.27 3.77
C TYR A 401 -21.21 -6.63 3.20
N ILE A 402 -20.26 -7.47 2.78
CA ILE A 402 -20.57 -8.82 2.27
C ILE A 402 -21.28 -9.65 3.32
N ARG A 403 -20.80 -9.64 4.56
CA ARG A 403 -21.42 -10.37 5.66
C ARG A 403 -22.87 -9.95 5.86
N ASP A 404 -23.14 -8.64 5.85
CA ASP A 404 -24.48 -8.10 6.07
C ASP A 404 -25.41 -8.38 4.88
N MET A 405 -24.86 -8.36 3.65
CA MET A 405 -25.61 -8.65 2.43
C MET A 405 -25.85 -10.14 2.18
N TYR A 406 -25.02 -11.02 2.75
CA TYR A 406 -25.15 -12.48 2.52
C TYR A 406 -26.44 -13.08 3.07
N GLY A 407 -27.15 -12.36 3.96
CA GLY A 407 -28.49 -12.70 4.41
C GLY A 407 -29.61 -12.50 3.37
N PHE A 408 -29.34 -11.83 2.24
CA PHE A 408 -30.32 -11.53 1.19
C PHE A 408 -30.18 -12.49 0.02
N THR A 409 -31.25 -13.16 -0.35
CA THR A 409 -31.29 -14.14 -1.47
C THR A 409 -30.82 -13.49 -2.79
N GLY A 410 -31.21 -12.24 -3.06
CA GLY A 410 -30.80 -11.52 -4.27
C GLY A 410 -29.28 -11.33 -4.39
N PHE A 411 -28.58 -11.14 -3.26
CA PHE A 411 -27.12 -11.05 -3.25
C PHE A 411 -26.47 -12.43 -3.46
N GLN A 412 -27.03 -13.46 -2.87
CA GLN A 412 -26.59 -14.85 -3.08
C GLN A 412 -26.73 -15.27 -4.56
N ASP A 413 -27.87 -14.97 -5.18
CA ASP A 413 -28.11 -15.23 -6.61
C ASP A 413 -27.14 -14.44 -7.51
N PHE A 414 -26.84 -13.20 -7.14
CA PHE A 414 -25.88 -12.35 -7.85
C PHE A 414 -24.46 -12.93 -7.75
N THR A 415 -24.01 -13.32 -6.56
CA THR A 415 -22.68 -13.91 -6.37
C THR A 415 -22.54 -15.26 -7.09
N ALA A 416 -23.59 -16.07 -7.12
CA ALA A 416 -23.63 -17.31 -7.87
C ALA A 416 -23.46 -17.08 -9.37
N LYS A 417 -24.16 -16.08 -9.94
CA LYS A 417 -23.99 -15.69 -11.36
C LYS A 417 -22.59 -15.19 -11.68
N LEU A 418 -21.95 -14.43 -10.78
CA LEU A 418 -20.57 -14.00 -10.95
C LEU A 418 -19.59 -15.18 -10.97
N ASP A 419 -19.84 -16.20 -10.15
CA ASP A 419 -19.02 -17.42 -10.15
C ASP A 419 -19.19 -18.23 -11.43
N GLU A 420 -20.43 -18.41 -11.93
CA GLU A 420 -20.72 -19.06 -13.21
C GLU A 420 -20.04 -18.37 -14.40
N LEU A 421 -19.92 -17.04 -14.36
CA LEU A 421 -19.22 -16.25 -15.39
C LEU A 421 -17.70 -16.26 -15.22
N GLY A 422 -17.13 -16.91 -14.17
CA GLY A 422 -15.71 -16.92 -13.89
C GLY A 422 -15.12 -15.57 -13.47
N VAL A 423 -15.98 -14.62 -13.05
CA VAL A 423 -15.58 -13.26 -12.68
C VAL A 423 -15.31 -13.16 -11.19
N LEU A 424 -15.86 -14.05 -10.38
CA LEU A 424 -15.66 -14.10 -8.94
C LEU A 424 -14.20 -14.49 -8.66
N GLY A 425 -13.43 -13.62 -8.05
CA GLY A 425 -12.02 -13.87 -7.73
C GLY A 425 -11.03 -13.02 -8.49
N ASN A 426 -11.48 -12.12 -9.35
CA ASN A 426 -10.61 -11.14 -10.01
C ASN A 426 -10.99 -9.69 -9.61
N GLU A 427 -10.21 -8.71 -10.09
CA GLU A 427 -10.45 -7.28 -9.81
C GLU A 427 -11.85 -6.80 -10.23
N ASN A 428 -12.46 -7.45 -11.24
CA ASN A 428 -13.79 -7.11 -11.71
C ASN A 428 -14.88 -7.43 -10.68
N ALA A 429 -14.71 -8.48 -9.86
CA ALA A 429 -15.66 -8.79 -8.79
C ALA A 429 -15.74 -7.65 -7.75
N ILE A 430 -14.61 -7.06 -7.39
CA ILE A 430 -14.55 -5.93 -6.45
C ILE A 430 -15.19 -4.69 -7.05
N LYS A 431 -14.94 -4.42 -8.32
CA LYS A 431 -15.57 -3.32 -9.04
C LYS A 431 -17.10 -3.49 -9.10
N LEU A 432 -17.58 -4.70 -9.40
CA LEU A 432 -19.00 -5.01 -9.41
C LEU A 432 -19.66 -4.85 -8.03
N LEU A 433 -18.96 -5.22 -6.95
CA LEU A 433 -19.44 -4.99 -5.58
C LEU A 433 -19.49 -3.48 -5.25
N THR A 434 -18.53 -2.71 -5.71
CA THR A 434 -18.53 -1.25 -5.57
C THR A 434 -19.67 -0.63 -6.35
N ASP A 435 -19.86 -1.06 -7.61
CA ASP A 435 -20.96 -0.60 -8.47
C ASP A 435 -22.31 -0.97 -7.86
N TRP A 436 -22.45 -2.17 -7.24
CA TRP A 436 -23.67 -2.59 -6.53
C TRP A 436 -23.96 -1.68 -5.35
N SER A 437 -22.96 -1.37 -4.52
CA SER A 437 -23.15 -0.46 -3.38
C SER A 437 -23.56 0.95 -3.82
N GLU A 438 -23.07 1.43 -4.95
CA GLU A 438 -23.49 2.71 -5.54
C GLU A 438 -24.92 2.65 -6.10
N ILE A 439 -25.30 1.55 -6.73
CA ILE A 439 -26.66 1.34 -7.24
C ILE A 439 -27.64 1.29 -6.08
N GLU A 440 -27.32 0.55 -5.03
CA GLU A 440 -28.15 0.46 -3.81
C GLU A 440 -28.32 1.85 -3.19
N ALA A 441 -27.24 2.62 -3.00
CA ALA A 441 -27.31 3.98 -2.48
C ALA A 441 -28.19 4.89 -3.35
N LYS A 442 -28.11 4.76 -4.68
CA LYS A 442 -28.96 5.53 -5.62
C LYS A 442 -30.44 5.12 -5.53
N GLU A 443 -30.73 3.84 -5.41
CA GLU A 443 -32.12 3.37 -5.26
C GLU A 443 -32.71 3.75 -3.91
N TYR A 444 -31.94 3.65 -2.81
CA TYR A 444 -32.34 4.19 -1.51
C TYR A 444 -32.61 5.69 -1.57
N ALA A 445 -31.79 6.44 -2.27
CA ALA A 445 -31.98 7.88 -2.46
C ALA A 445 -33.29 8.16 -3.22
N LYS A 446 -33.60 7.42 -4.30
CA LYS A 446 -34.84 7.57 -5.06
C LYS A 446 -36.07 7.24 -4.21
N ILE A 447 -36.04 6.15 -3.44
CA ILE A 447 -37.10 5.74 -2.53
C ILE A 447 -37.31 6.83 -1.47
N SER A 448 -36.24 7.35 -0.88
CA SER A 448 -36.29 8.41 0.13
C SER A 448 -36.90 9.70 -0.43
N MET A 449 -36.48 10.11 -1.63
CA MET A 449 -37.06 11.26 -2.32
C MET A 449 -38.53 11.05 -2.67
N GLY A 450 -38.89 9.84 -3.10
CA GLY A 450 -40.28 9.45 -3.33
C GLY A 450 -41.12 9.59 -2.05
N ARG A 451 -40.62 9.09 -0.92
CA ARG A 451 -41.29 9.19 0.39
C ARG A 451 -41.45 10.65 0.85
N ILE A 452 -40.44 11.48 0.71
CA ILE A 452 -40.52 12.91 1.07
C ILE A 452 -41.62 13.61 0.26
N LYS A 453 -41.65 13.42 -1.06
CA LYS A 453 -42.69 14.00 -1.93
C LYS A 453 -44.09 13.47 -1.55
N THR A 454 -44.21 12.22 -1.17
CA THR A 454 -45.44 11.62 -0.68
C THR A 454 -45.91 12.28 0.62
N ILE A 455 -44.99 12.51 1.58
CA ILE A 455 -45.28 13.22 2.84
C ILE A 455 -45.74 14.67 2.56
N GLU A 456 -45.08 15.39 1.67
CA GLU A 456 -45.45 16.75 1.27
C GLU A 456 -46.84 16.79 0.61
N GLN A 457 -47.13 15.81 -0.25
CA GLN A 457 -48.44 15.72 -0.89
C GLN A 457 -49.55 15.40 0.12
N PHE A 458 -49.25 14.53 1.10
CA PHE A 458 -50.18 14.22 2.18
C PHE A 458 -50.44 15.44 3.05
N ASP A 459 -49.43 16.20 3.46
CA ASP A 459 -49.55 17.47 4.19
C ASP A 459 -50.45 18.48 3.44
N LYS A 460 -50.29 18.57 2.11
CA LYS A 460 -51.13 19.40 1.25
C LYS A 460 -52.61 18.98 1.30
N TYR A 461 -52.89 17.67 1.19
CA TYR A 461 -54.26 17.17 1.26
C TYR A 461 -54.94 17.46 2.61
N ILE A 462 -54.18 17.37 3.70
CA ILE A 462 -54.66 17.72 5.04
C ILE A 462 -54.99 19.18 5.13
N LYS A 463 -54.12 20.07 4.71
CA LYS A 463 -54.28 21.55 4.73
C LYS A 463 -55.48 21.99 3.86
N GLU A 464 -55.67 21.36 2.73
CA GLU A 464 -56.77 21.61 1.81
C GLU A 464 -58.10 20.98 2.27
N ASN A 465 -58.16 20.32 3.44
CA ASN A 465 -59.32 19.60 3.96
C ASN A 465 -59.97 18.66 2.94
N ALA A 466 -59.10 17.86 2.29
CA ALA A 466 -59.49 16.95 1.21
C ALA A 466 -60.53 15.92 1.65
N SER A 467 -61.29 15.42 0.70
CA SER A 467 -62.35 14.42 0.95
C SER A 467 -61.75 13.11 1.49
N GLU A 468 -62.22 12.65 2.63
CA GLU A 468 -61.84 11.41 3.31
C GLU A 468 -61.85 10.22 2.33
N ASN A 469 -63.03 9.85 1.80
CA ASN A 469 -63.17 8.63 0.98
C ASN A 469 -62.61 8.76 -0.43
N LYS A 470 -62.57 9.97 -1.02
CA LYS A 470 -62.15 10.15 -2.41
C LYS A 470 -60.64 10.37 -2.55
N VAL A 471 -60.01 11.01 -1.58
CA VAL A 471 -58.63 11.45 -1.65
C VAL A 471 -57.78 10.83 -0.56
N ILE A 472 -58.06 11.09 0.70
CA ILE A 472 -57.21 10.65 1.82
C ILE A 472 -57.14 9.14 1.93
N GLN A 473 -58.32 8.47 1.90
CA GLN A 473 -58.38 7.03 1.99
C GLN A 473 -57.61 6.33 0.84
N LYS A 474 -57.79 6.81 -0.41
CA LYS A 474 -57.06 6.27 -1.56
C LYS A 474 -55.55 6.53 -1.47
N PHE A 475 -55.16 7.68 -0.96
CA PHE A 475 -53.76 8.00 -0.81
C PHE A 475 -53.06 7.16 0.25
N LEU A 476 -53.73 6.91 1.39
CA LEU A 476 -53.23 6.02 2.43
C LEU A 476 -53.23 4.53 1.99
N GLU A 477 -54.12 4.15 1.11
CA GLU A 477 -54.15 2.81 0.48
C GLU A 477 -52.93 2.60 -0.41
N GLU A 478 -52.53 3.63 -1.19
CA GLU A 478 -51.35 3.60 -2.06
C GLU A 478 -50.06 3.67 -1.24
N PHE A 479 -50.06 4.42 -0.12
CA PHE A 479 -48.89 4.66 0.72
C PHE A 479 -49.12 4.29 2.19
N PRO A 480 -49.31 2.98 2.48
CA PRO A 480 -49.67 2.48 3.82
C PRO A 480 -48.66 2.75 4.92
N TRP A 481 -47.40 2.89 4.55
CA TRP A 481 -46.32 3.22 5.47
C TRP A 481 -46.47 4.60 6.14
N LEU A 482 -47.33 5.48 5.63
CA LEU A 482 -47.71 6.74 6.30
C LEU A 482 -48.47 6.52 7.60
N LEU A 483 -49.22 5.40 7.73
CA LEU A 483 -49.94 5.04 8.94
C LEU A 483 -49.03 4.35 9.96
N ASP A 484 -48.22 3.40 9.52
CA ASP A 484 -47.17 2.75 10.30
C ASP A 484 -46.13 2.18 9.34
N PRO A 485 -44.82 2.45 9.53
CA PRO A 485 -43.76 1.97 8.66
C PRO A 485 -43.69 0.46 8.43
N LYS A 486 -44.34 -0.33 9.30
CA LYS A 486 -44.39 -1.78 9.28
C LYS A 486 -45.64 -2.35 8.64
N MET A 487 -46.53 -1.52 8.10
CA MET A 487 -47.73 -1.99 7.43
C MET A 487 -47.45 -2.47 6.00
N GLU A 488 -47.87 -3.70 5.68
CA GLU A 488 -47.60 -4.33 4.38
C GLU A 488 -48.85 -4.38 3.47
N LYS A 489 -50.03 -4.56 4.02
CA LYS A 489 -51.28 -4.72 3.26
C LYS A 489 -52.50 -4.13 3.95
N PHE A 490 -53.40 -3.57 3.14
CA PHE A 490 -54.74 -3.14 3.54
C PHE A 490 -55.84 -3.98 2.90
N GLU A 491 -56.92 -4.13 3.64
CA GLU A 491 -58.25 -4.45 3.10
C GLU A 491 -59.14 -3.21 3.27
N ARG A 492 -59.56 -2.62 2.16
CA ARG A 492 -60.34 -1.39 2.12
C ARG A 492 -61.83 -1.69 2.29
N GLU A 493 -62.56 -0.80 3.00
CA GLU A 493 -64.03 -0.86 3.14
C GLU A 493 -64.58 -2.26 3.45
N VAL A 494 -63.98 -2.92 4.43
CA VAL A 494 -64.37 -4.26 4.81
C VAL A 494 -65.70 -4.19 5.60
N THR A 495 -66.72 -4.85 5.07
CA THR A 495 -67.97 -5.03 5.83
C THR A 495 -67.83 -6.22 6.78
N PHE A 496 -68.54 -6.17 7.91
CA PHE A 496 -68.57 -7.30 8.85
C PHE A 496 -69.01 -8.60 8.18
N THR A 497 -69.98 -8.53 7.29
CA THR A 497 -70.46 -9.66 6.52
C THR A 497 -69.38 -10.27 5.62
N ASN A 498 -68.60 -9.44 4.94
CA ASN A 498 -67.50 -9.91 4.08
C ASN A 498 -66.32 -10.47 4.88
N LEU A 499 -66.00 -9.89 6.03
CA LEU A 499 -64.97 -10.39 6.92
C LEU A 499 -65.33 -11.75 7.47
N LEU A 500 -66.58 -11.93 7.91
CA LEU A 500 -67.09 -13.22 8.41
C LEU A 500 -67.11 -14.27 7.30
N LYS A 501 -67.55 -13.95 6.08
CA LYS A 501 -67.55 -14.89 4.95
C LYS A 501 -66.15 -15.35 4.56
N LYS A 502 -65.15 -14.48 4.67
CA LYS A 502 -63.75 -14.86 4.42
C LYS A 502 -63.17 -15.75 5.52
N THR A 503 -63.52 -15.50 6.76
CA THR A 503 -62.93 -16.16 7.93
C THR A 503 -63.72 -17.38 8.37
N PHE A 504 -65.07 -17.40 8.17
CA PHE A 504 -66.00 -18.43 8.59
C PHE A 504 -67.08 -18.66 7.50
N SER A 505 -66.98 -19.73 6.73
CA SER A 505 -67.88 -20.03 5.60
C SER A 505 -69.30 -20.41 5.97
N ASP A 506 -69.59 -20.71 7.24
CA ASP A 506 -70.81 -21.37 7.67
C ASP A 506 -71.76 -20.59 8.62
N GLU A 507 -71.47 -19.33 8.95
CA GLU A 507 -72.38 -18.53 9.80
C GLU A 507 -73.27 -17.60 8.98
N GLN A 508 -74.61 -17.86 9.11
CA GLN A 508 -75.63 -16.99 8.58
C GLN A 508 -75.97 -15.85 9.55
N GLU A 509 -76.28 -14.69 8.96
CA GLU A 509 -76.90 -13.50 9.53
C GLU A 509 -76.12 -12.63 10.53
N LEU A 510 -75.68 -11.53 10.03
CA LEU A 510 -75.40 -10.34 10.82
C LEU A 510 -76.12 -9.14 10.23
N GLU A 511 -76.97 -8.54 11.08
CA GLU A 511 -77.90 -7.42 10.74
C GLU A 511 -77.28 -6.08 10.39
N SER A 512 -75.97 -5.88 10.30
CA SER A 512 -75.42 -4.53 10.02
C SER A 512 -74.32 -4.57 8.98
N ASN A 513 -74.58 -3.92 7.83
CA ASN A 513 -73.61 -3.52 6.83
C ASN A 513 -72.69 -2.39 7.34
N ARG A 514 -72.11 -2.53 8.54
CA ARG A 514 -71.09 -1.60 9.05
C ARG A 514 -69.81 -1.79 8.28
N ARG A 515 -69.16 -0.68 7.91
CA ARG A 515 -67.93 -0.70 7.14
C ARG A 515 -66.80 -0.17 8.00
N ILE A 516 -65.65 -0.79 7.91
CA ILE A 516 -64.39 -0.34 8.45
C ILE A 516 -63.57 0.24 7.28
N ASP A 517 -62.97 1.43 7.43
CA ASP A 517 -62.22 2.06 6.34
C ASP A 517 -61.01 1.20 5.96
N PHE A 518 -60.26 0.75 6.94
CA PHE A 518 -59.14 -0.16 6.73
C PHE A 518 -59.06 -1.23 7.78
N LEU A 519 -58.74 -2.44 7.34
CA LEU A 519 -58.31 -3.54 8.17
C LEU A 519 -56.95 -3.99 7.67
N CYS A 520 -55.94 -3.95 8.51
CA CYS A 520 -54.60 -4.33 8.13
C CYS A 520 -53.92 -5.21 9.19
N THR A 521 -53.07 -6.10 8.71
CA THR A 521 -52.27 -6.99 9.56
C THR A 521 -50.80 -6.64 9.41
N ARG A 522 -50.06 -6.71 10.51
CA ARG A 522 -48.59 -6.66 10.50
C ARG A 522 -48.03 -8.08 10.33
N SER A 523 -46.81 -8.18 9.81
CA SER A 523 -46.03 -9.42 9.79
C SER A 523 -45.87 -10.06 11.19
N SER A 524 -46.02 -9.27 12.27
CA SER A 524 -45.96 -9.69 13.67
C SER A 524 -47.29 -10.20 14.24
N GLY A 525 -48.35 -10.39 13.42
CA GLY A 525 -49.67 -10.90 13.87
C GLY A 525 -50.55 -9.85 14.55
N VAL A 526 -50.18 -8.58 14.62
CA VAL A 526 -51.04 -7.50 15.16
C VAL A 526 -52.02 -7.02 14.11
N VAL A 527 -53.34 -7.03 14.43
CA VAL A 527 -54.38 -6.50 13.57
C VAL A 527 -54.68 -5.06 13.92
N HIS A 528 -54.69 -4.21 12.92
CA HIS A 528 -55.02 -2.79 13.03
C HIS A 528 -56.36 -2.51 12.38
N VAL A 529 -57.28 -1.93 13.15
CA VAL A 529 -58.57 -1.44 12.70
C VAL A 529 -58.47 0.07 12.61
N ILE A 530 -58.68 0.62 11.44
CA ILE A 530 -58.45 2.06 11.20
C ILE A 530 -59.76 2.67 10.64
N GLU A 531 -60.22 3.71 11.30
CA GLU A 531 -61.34 4.54 10.90
C GLU A 531 -60.83 5.95 10.65
N LEU A 532 -61.07 6.50 9.47
CA LEU A 532 -60.70 7.84 9.09
C LEU A 532 -61.87 8.82 9.29
N LYS A 533 -61.55 10.06 9.54
CA LYS A 533 -62.48 11.18 9.49
C LYS A 533 -61.82 12.33 8.71
N ARG A 534 -62.68 13.21 8.14
CA ARG A 534 -62.15 14.41 7.47
C ARG A 534 -61.26 15.22 8.42
N PRO A 535 -60.21 15.89 7.94
CA PRO A 535 -59.26 16.59 8.79
C PRO A 535 -59.92 17.57 9.78
N ASN A 536 -60.91 18.31 9.36
CA ASN A 536 -61.50 19.42 10.16
C ASN A 536 -62.85 19.06 10.80
N ILE A 537 -63.14 17.79 11.09
CA ILE A 537 -64.36 17.36 11.75
C ILE A 537 -64.16 17.28 13.27
N LYS A 538 -65.10 17.87 14.02
CA LYS A 538 -65.18 17.72 15.48
C LYS A 538 -65.60 16.31 15.84
N LEU A 539 -64.79 15.64 16.68
CA LEU A 539 -65.06 14.26 17.07
C LEU A 539 -66.20 14.16 18.09
N THR A 540 -67.12 13.22 17.83
CA THR A 540 -68.28 12.94 18.68
C THR A 540 -68.05 11.70 19.49
N VAL A 541 -68.77 11.53 20.63
CA VAL A 541 -68.79 10.31 21.45
C VAL A 541 -69.14 9.10 20.57
N LYS A 542 -70.09 9.22 19.66
CA LYS A 542 -70.54 8.13 18.77
C LYS A 542 -69.44 7.64 17.83
N GLN A 543 -68.62 8.57 17.29
CA GLN A 543 -67.51 8.19 16.41
C GLN A 543 -66.37 7.45 17.15
N ILE A 544 -66.13 7.88 18.41
CA ILE A 544 -65.12 7.19 19.25
C ILE A 544 -65.63 5.83 19.71
N GLN A 545 -66.92 5.70 20.01
CA GLN A 545 -67.52 4.40 20.32
C GLN A 545 -67.54 3.44 19.13
N GLN A 546 -67.73 3.95 17.92
CA GLN A 546 -67.72 3.16 16.68
C GLN A 546 -66.45 2.37 16.49
N ILE A 547 -65.29 2.98 16.69
CA ILE A 547 -63.99 2.24 16.56
C ILE A 547 -63.86 1.17 17.66
N ALA A 548 -64.35 1.41 18.86
CA ALA A 548 -64.34 0.41 19.94
C ALA A 548 -65.20 -0.81 19.58
N GLU A 549 -66.40 -0.58 19.03
CA GLU A 549 -67.26 -1.67 18.56
C GLU A 549 -66.56 -2.50 17.45
N TYR A 550 -65.84 -1.86 16.54
CA TYR A 550 -65.10 -2.55 15.50
C TYR A 550 -63.95 -3.41 16.06
N VAL A 551 -63.19 -2.86 17.01
CA VAL A 551 -62.09 -3.58 17.68
C VAL A 551 -62.62 -4.81 18.45
N GLU A 552 -63.72 -4.65 19.24
CA GLU A 552 -64.31 -5.74 19.98
C GLU A 552 -64.88 -6.82 19.06
N PHE A 553 -65.51 -6.43 17.96
CA PHE A 553 -65.99 -7.37 16.96
C PHE A 553 -64.88 -8.23 16.37
N ILE A 554 -63.76 -7.62 15.99
CA ILE A 554 -62.58 -8.33 15.45
C ILE A 554 -61.99 -9.25 16.51
N LYS A 555 -61.87 -8.81 17.77
CA LYS A 555 -61.36 -9.64 18.88
C LYS A 555 -62.22 -10.90 19.10
N MET A 556 -63.57 -10.76 19.02
CA MET A 556 -64.48 -11.88 19.23
C MET A 556 -64.51 -12.88 18.07
N LYS A 557 -64.39 -12.38 16.83
CA LYS A 557 -64.67 -13.19 15.64
C LYS A 557 -63.41 -13.69 14.93
N CYS A 558 -62.23 -13.21 15.28
CA CYS A 558 -60.95 -13.63 14.69
C CYS A 558 -59.95 -14.12 15.78
N PRO A 559 -60.27 -15.23 16.48
CA PRO A 559 -59.44 -15.68 17.59
C PRO A 559 -58.08 -16.23 17.20
N GLN A 560 -57.82 -16.51 15.92
CA GLN A 560 -56.52 -16.98 15.44
C GLN A 560 -55.51 -15.82 15.20
N SER A 561 -55.96 -14.57 15.18
CA SER A 561 -55.10 -13.36 15.13
C SER A 561 -54.89 -12.77 16.53
N THR A 562 -54.85 -13.58 17.53
CA THR A 562 -55.35 -13.44 18.89
C THR A 562 -54.57 -12.53 19.81
N ASP A 563 -53.41 -12.03 19.52
CA ASP A 563 -52.68 -11.44 20.63
C ASP A 563 -52.75 -9.91 20.70
N LYS A 564 -53.01 -9.19 19.63
CA LYS A 564 -53.19 -7.74 19.73
C LYS A 564 -54.00 -7.14 18.58
N VAL A 565 -55.22 -6.81 18.84
CA VAL A 565 -56.04 -5.96 17.95
C VAL A 565 -55.94 -4.53 18.48
N LYS A 566 -55.55 -3.59 17.64
CA LYS A 566 -55.45 -2.15 17.95
C LYS A 566 -56.40 -1.34 17.09
N GLY A 567 -57.08 -0.37 17.69
CA GLY A 567 -57.98 0.53 16.99
C GLY A 567 -57.37 1.93 16.83
N TYR A 568 -57.55 2.52 15.67
CA TYR A 568 -57.13 3.87 15.40
C TYR A 568 -58.26 4.70 14.76
N LEU A 569 -58.65 5.76 15.43
CA LEU A 569 -59.51 6.78 14.85
C LEU A 569 -58.61 7.99 14.46
N ILE A 570 -58.60 8.34 13.18
CA ILE A 570 -57.70 9.33 12.66
C ILE A 570 -58.51 10.57 12.18
N SER A 571 -58.19 11.74 12.75
CA SER A 571 -58.76 13.03 12.40
C SER A 571 -57.75 14.12 12.74
N ASP A 572 -57.80 15.28 12.08
CA ASP A 572 -56.86 16.36 12.39
C ASP A 572 -57.38 17.35 13.46
N ASN A 573 -58.69 17.48 13.54
CA ASN A 573 -59.32 18.37 14.53
C ASN A 573 -59.52 17.63 15.86
N MET A 574 -58.62 17.87 16.82
CA MET A 574 -58.71 17.30 18.18
C MET A 574 -59.70 18.03 19.10
N THR A 575 -60.67 18.71 18.54
CA THR A 575 -61.77 19.27 19.34
C THR A 575 -62.84 18.20 19.55
N TYR A 576 -63.23 18.04 20.81
CA TYR A 576 -64.15 17.00 21.24
C TYR A 576 -65.50 17.62 21.60
N GLU A 577 -66.58 16.88 21.38
CA GLU A 577 -67.85 17.18 21.99
C GLU A 577 -67.80 16.92 23.52
N PRO A 578 -68.68 17.55 24.31
CA PRO A 578 -68.77 17.24 25.76
C PRO A 578 -68.87 15.75 26.03
N GLY A 579 -67.98 15.22 26.86
CA GLY A 579 -67.90 13.81 27.20
C GLY A 579 -67.10 12.92 26.23
N ALA A 580 -66.73 13.39 25.02
CA ALA A 580 -65.98 12.60 24.06
C ALA A 580 -64.51 12.40 24.51
N GLU A 581 -63.92 13.38 25.16
CA GLU A 581 -62.53 13.28 25.69
C GLU A 581 -62.42 12.23 26.79
N THR A 582 -63.37 12.16 27.72
CA THR A 582 -63.42 11.11 28.76
C THR A 582 -63.55 9.72 28.18
N VAL A 583 -64.33 9.57 27.11
CA VAL A 583 -64.45 8.27 26.40
C VAL A 583 -63.16 7.91 25.70
N ARG A 584 -62.50 8.87 25.08
CA ARG A 584 -61.18 8.67 24.44
C ARG A 584 -60.16 8.13 25.45
N GLU A 585 -60.01 8.82 26.57
CA GLU A 585 -59.07 8.41 27.62
C GLU A 585 -59.33 7.01 28.18
N ALA A 586 -60.60 6.66 28.35
CA ALA A 586 -61.01 5.34 28.81
C ALA A 586 -60.71 4.23 27.79
N LEU A 587 -60.66 4.54 26.49
CA LEU A 587 -60.41 3.56 25.44
C LEU A 587 -58.93 3.33 25.16
N GLU A 588 -58.05 4.30 25.51
CA GLU A 588 -56.60 4.11 25.37
C GLU A 588 -56.08 2.88 26.15
N SER A 589 -56.65 2.62 27.32
CA SER A 589 -56.35 1.42 28.12
C SER A 589 -56.77 0.09 27.44
N LYS A 590 -57.60 0.17 26.39
CA LYS A 590 -58.10 -0.98 25.60
C LYS A 590 -57.40 -1.09 24.23
N ASP A 591 -56.27 -0.44 24.02
CA ASP A 591 -55.55 -0.39 22.74
C ASP A 591 -56.31 0.32 21.62
N ILE A 592 -57.13 1.32 21.97
CA ILE A 592 -57.87 2.15 21.00
C ILE A 592 -57.38 3.60 21.11
N TYR A 593 -56.81 4.12 20.05
CA TYR A 593 -56.13 5.41 20.00
C TYR A 593 -56.81 6.36 19.04
N VAL A 594 -56.89 7.63 19.43
CA VAL A 594 -57.26 8.71 18.54
C VAL A 594 -55.96 9.46 18.17
N LYS A 595 -55.62 9.50 16.87
CA LYS A 595 -54.42 10.17 16.35
C LYS A 595 -54.83 11.30 15.41
N SER A 596 -54.01 12.34 15.38
CA SER A 596 -54.18 13.37 14.34
C SER A 596 -53.43 12.98 13.06
N TYR A 597 -53.86 13.54 11.93
CA TYR A 597 -53.06 13.48 10.69
C TYR A 597 -51.72 14.17 10.85
N SER A 598 -51.64 15.21 11.68
CA SER A 598 -50.40 15.89 12.04
C SER A 598 -49.43 15.00 12.79
N ASP A 599 -49.93 14.10 13.66
CA ASP A 599 -49.11 13.07 14.34
C ASP A 599 -48.54 12.08 13.33
N LEU A 600 -49.38 11.60 12.40
CA LEU A 600 -48.91 10.70 11.34
C LEU A 600 -47.80 11.33 10.46
N LEU A 601 -47.99 12.60 10.10
CA LEU A 601 -46.96 13.35 9.36
C LEU A 601 -45.68 13.53 10.15
N ALA A 602 -45.77 13.84 11.44
CA ALA A 602 -44.61 13.97 12.31
C ALA A 602 -43.85 12.65 12.44
N GLU A 603 -44.57 11.54 12.67
CA GLU A 603 -44.00 10.20 12.73
C GLU A 603 -43.33 9.81 11.38
N ALA A 604 -44.02 10.02 10.26
CA ALA A 604 -43.49 9.73 8.93
C ALA A 604 -42.24 10.55 8.60
N ARG A 605 -42.20 11.83 8.99
CA ARG A 605 -41.01 12.69 8.84
C ARG A 605 -39.86 12.21 9.71
N LEU A 606 -40.11 11.83 10.97
CA LEU A 606 -39.09 11.33 11.88
C LEU A 606 -38.42 10.08 11.33
N TYR A 607 -39.18 9.10 10.89
CA TYR A 607 -38.66 7.83 10.33
C TYR A 607 -37.87 8.04 9.02
N ASN A 608 -38.15 9.06 8.24
CA ASN A 608 -37.46 9.31 6.99
C ASN A 608 -36.38 10.41 7.11
N ASN A 609 -36.25 11.08 8.25
CA ASN A 609 -35.33 12.20 8.45
C ASN A 609 -33.85 11.73 8.43
N GLU A 610 -33.54 10.57 9.01
CA GLU A 610 -32.20 10.00 8.96
C GLU A 610 -31.77 9.67 7.53
N LEU A 611 -32.66 9.12 6.72
CA LEU A 611 -32.43 8.83 5.30
C LEU A 611 -32.22 10.13 4.51
N TYR A 612 -33.01 11.16 4.79
CA TYR A 612 -32.89 12.46 4.16
C TYR A 612 -31.53 13.13 4.50
N ASN A 613 -31.16 13.16 5.76
CA ASN A 613 -29.88 13.71 6.21
C ASN A 613 -28.67 12.97 5.62
N HIS A 614 -28.79 11.66 5.44
CA HIS A 614 -27.75 10.84 4.83
C HIS A 614 -27.60 11.14 3.33
N TYR A 615 -28.71 11.27 2.64
CA TYR A 615 -28.76 11.61 1.21
C TYR A 615 -28.20 13.01 0.92
N THR A 616 -28.59 14.02 1.71
CA THR A 616 -28.13 15.40 1.55
C THR A 616 -26.60 15.47 1.70
N LYS A 617 -26.02 14.74 2.67
CA LYS A 617 -24.56 14.66 2.84
C LYS A 617 -23.85 13.99 1.66
N ILE A 618 -24.48 13.03 1.00
CA ILE A 618 -23.92 12.38 -0.21
C ILE A 618 -23.96 13.33 -1.40
N GLU A 619 -25.06 14.06 -1.59
CA GLU A 619 -25.15 15.04 -2.67
C GLU A 619 -24.19 16.23 -2.48
N GLU A 620 -24.03 16.74 -1.28
CA GLU A 620 -23.06 17.79 -0.95
C GLU A 620 -21.63 17.34 -1.30
N LYS A 621 -21.23 16.13 -0.93
CA LYS A 621 -19.91 15.56 -1.28
C LYS A 621 -19.72 15.37 -2.79
N LYS A 622 -20.77 15.04 -3.56
CA LYS A 622 -20.69 14.92 -5.02
C LYS A 622 -20.50 16.28 -5.68
N ASN A 623 -21.18 17.31 -5.19
CA ASN A 623 -21.08 18.67 -5.73
C ASN A 623 -19.71 19.31 -5.43
N GLU A 624 -19.07 18.96 -4.31
CA GLU A 624 -17.69 19.38 -4.00
C GLU A 624 -16.64 18.70 -4.91
N HIS A 625 -16.91 17.48 -5.41
CA HIS A 625 -16.02 16.78 -6.32
C HIS A 625 -16.17 17.19 -7.81
N VAL A 626 -17.29 17.81 -8.17
CA VAL A 626 -17.53 18.32 -9.54
C VAL A 626 -16.95 19.74 -9.72
N GLN A 627 -16.66 20.46 -8.60
CA GLN A 627 -16.08 21.81 -8.62
C GLN A 627 -14.54 21.83 -8.44
N LYS A 628 -13.90 20.69 -8.30
CA LYS A 628 -12.44 20.50 -8.34
C LYS A 628 -12.04 19.74 -9.60
#